data_612cf798b8222c2656a84ab8f47062f8
#
_entry.id   612cf798b8222c2656a84ab8f47062f8
#
_cell.length_a   1.000
_cell.length_b   1.000
_cell.length_c   1.000
_cell.angle_alpha   90.00
_cell.angle_beta   90.00
_cell.angle_gamma   90.00
#
_symmetry.space_group_name_H-M   'P 1'
#
loop_
_entity.id
_entity.type
_entity.pdbx_description
1 polymer ?
#
loop_
_entity_poly.entity_id
_entity_poly.type
_entity_poly.pdbx_seq_one_letter_code
_entity_poly.pdbx_strand_id
1 'polypeptide(L)'
;MTAFYVGPPWQPGVYSDFAITAAYVSPQQHAAQVKKAATRYLGVMKKAATAAGVPCSCAYTSGEYPYLEIVKAAHRNRCDLILMASHGRRGISRLLLGSETSKVLAHSTVPVLVCR
;
A
#
# COMPACT_ATOMS: atom_id res chain seq x y z
N MET A 1 -3.27 2.90 -16.42
CA MET A 1 -3.43 2.38 -15.05
C MET A 1 -2.28 2.84 -14.18
N THR A 2 -2.52 3.16 -12.91
CA THR A 2 -1.47 3.44 -11.92
C THR A 2 -1.45 2.36 -10.86
N ALA A 3 -0.39 1.59 -10.76
CA ALA A 3 -0.16 0.66 -9.67
C ALA A 3 0.48 1.41 -8.50
N PHE A 4 -0.09 1.28 -7.32
CA PHE A 4 0.33 2.06 -6.15
C PHE A 4 0.58 1.17 -4.93
N TYR A 5 1.65 1.46 -4.20
CA TYR A 5 2.02 0.75 -2.98
C TYR A 5 2.28 1.73 -1.84
N VAL A 6 1.74 1.43 -0.67
CA VAL A 6 2.03 2.16 0.57
C VAL A 6 2.79 1.26 1.51
N GLY A 7 4.01 1.64 1.83
CA GLY A 7 4.83 0.99 2.85
C GLY A 7 4.53 1.52 4.25
N PRO A 8 4.98 0.80 5.31
CA PRO A 8 4.86 1.29 6.68
C PRO A 8 5.66 2.59 6.86
N PRO A 9 5.26 3.45 7.81
CA PRO A 9 6.05 4.62 8.17
C PRO A 9 7.36 4.21 8.82
N TRP A 10 8.37 5.06 8.70
CA TRP A 10 9.56 4.92 9.54
C TRP A 10 9.21 5.30 10.97
N GLN A 11 9.58 4.45 11.91
CA GLN A 11 9.44 4.74 13.33
C GLN A 11 10.83 4.64 13.97
N PRO A 12 11.30 5.67 14.69
CA PRO A 12 12.49 5.54 15.52
C PRO A 12 12.23 4.40 16.52
N GLY A 13 13.22 3.55 16.73
CA GLY A 13 13.10 2.42 17.63
C GLY A 13 12.58 2.88 18.99
N VAL A 14 11.43 2.37 19.40
CA VAL A 14 10.92 2.59 20.75
C VAL A 14 11.82 1.81 21.68
N TYR A 15 12.59 2.50 22.50
CA TYR A 15 13.28 1.91 23.65
C TYR A 15 12.20 1.41 24.61
N SER A 16 11.81 0.16 24.49
CA SER A 16 11.15 -0.50 25.59
C SER A 16 12.26 -1.11 26.47
N ASP A 17 12.27 -0.80 27.74
CA ASP A 17 13.24 -1.26 28.73
C ASP A 17 13.37 -2.80 28.83
N PHE A 18 12.62 -3.55 28.05
CA PHE A 18 12.56 -5.00 28.04
C PHE A 18 13.07 -5.70 26.76
N ALA A 19 13.48 -4.96 25.72
CA ALA A 19 13.97 -5.57 24.48
C ALA A 19 15.32 -4.98 24.06
N ILE A 20 16.38 -5.58 24.54
CA ILE A 20 17.78 -5.26 24.23
C ILE A 20 18.17 -5.60 22.77
N THR A 21 17.25 -5.97 21.91
CA THR A 21 17.53 -6.40 20.52
C THR A 21 16.59 -5.85 19.45
N ALA A 22 15.98 -4.69 19.65
CA ALA A 22 15.36 -4.00 18.53
C ALA A 22 16.48 -3.32 17.72
N ALA A 23 16.94 -3.96 16.66
CA ALA A 23 17.92 -3.39 15.76
C ALA A 23 17.43 -2.04 15.27
N TYR A 24 18.17 -0.98 15.60
CA TYR A 24 17.87 0.38 15.11
C TYR A 24 17.95 0.36 13.59
N VAL A 25 16.82 0.60 12.93
CA VAL A 25 16.74 0.73 11.49
C VAL A 25 16.85 2.22 11.15
N SER A 26 17.89 2.61 10.44
CA SER A 26 18.05 4.01 10.00
C SER A 26 16.95 4.38 8.99
N PRO A 27 16.61 5.68 8.85
CA PRO A 27 15.68 6.16 7.82
C PRO A 27 16.07 5.67 6.41
N GLN A 28 17.35 5.61 6.10
CA GLN A 28 17.87 5.15 4.81
C GLN A 28 17.63 3.65 4.61
N GLN A 29 17.89 2.84 5.64
CA GLN A 29 17.64 1.40 5.60
C GLN A 29 16.14 1.11 5.46
N HIS A 30 15.28 1.85 6.19
CA HIS A 30 13.84 1.76 6.05
C HIS A 30 13.38 2.12 4.63
N ALA A 31 13.85 3.24 4.08
CA ALA A 31 13.52 3.65 2.71
C ALA A 31 13.92 2.57 1.69
N ALA A 32 15.10 1.95 1.85
CA ALA A 32 15.55 0.85 1.00
C ALA A 32 14.64 -0.38 1.11
N GLN A 33 14.18 -0.73 2.31
CA GLN A 33 13.24 -1.83 2.54
C GLN A 33 11.88 -1.56 1.90
N VAL A 34 11.34 -0.35 2.05
CA VAL A 34 10.09 0.08 1.41
C VAL A 34 10.22 0.01 -0.11
N LYS A 35 11.31 0.53 -0.68
CA LYS A 35 11.59 0.46 -2.11
C LYS A 35 11.66 -0.97 -2.61
N LYS A 36 12.36 -1.86 -1.90
CA LYS A 36 12.45 -3.28 -2.25
C LYS A 36 11.09 -3.96 -2.26
N ALA A 37 10.26 -3.72 -1.25
CA ALA A 37 8.90 -4.23 -1.18
C ALA A 37 8.03 -3.68 -2.31
N ALA A 38 8.08 -2.37 -2.55
CA ALA A 38 7.36 -1.72 -3.64
C ALA A 38 7.72 -2.32 -4.99
N THR A 39 9.02 -2.47 -5.29
CA THR A 39 9.49 -3.06 -6.55
C THR A 39 8.93 -4.46 -6.74
N ARG A 40 8.91 -5.28 -5.70
CA ARG A 40 8.37 -6.64 -5.76
C ARG A 40 6.88 -6.66 -6.08
N TYR A 41 6.06 -5.87 -5.37
CA TYR A 41 4.59 -5.90 -5.53
C TYR A 41 4.14 -5.20 -6.81
N LEU A 42 4.69 -4.03 -7.08
CA LEU A 42 4.37 -3.27 -8.28
C LEU A 42 4.86 -3.97 -9.55
N GLY A 43 5.96 -4.71 -9.46
CA GLY A 43 6.48 -5.53 -10.56
C GLY A 43 5.49 -6.59 -11.03
N VAL A 44 4.79 -7.25 -10.09
CA VAL A 44 3.73 -8.22 -10.44
C VAL A 44 2.58 -7.54 -11.17
N MET A 45 2.13 -6.39 -10.65
CA MET A 45 1.03 -5.63 -11.25
C MET A 45 1.41 -5.11 -12.64
N LYS A 46 2.62 -4.56 -12.77
CA LYS A 46 3.13 -4.06 -14.05
C LYS A 46 3.22 -5.18 -15.10
N LYS A 47 3.71 -6.36 -14.70
CA LYS A 47 3.80 -7.54 -15.59
C LYS A 47 2.42 -7.98 -16.07
N ALA A 48 1.43 -8.04 -15.16
CA ALA A 48 0.06 -8.39 -15.52
C ALA A 48 -0.57 -7.36 -16.47
N ALA A 49 -0.37 -6.07 -16.21
CA ALA A 49 -0.84 -4.99 -17.07
C ALA A 49 -0.21 -5.07 -18.48
N THR A 50 1.09 -5.31 -18.56
CA THR A 50 1.80 -5.47 -19.83
C THR A 50 1.25 -6.67 -20.62
N ALA A 51 1.01 -7.80 -19.98
CA ALA A 51 0.42 -8.97 -20.60
C ALA A 51 -1.01 -8.71 -21.13
N ALA A 52 -1.75 -7.81 -20.47
CA ALA A 52 -3.08 -7.36 -20.91
C ALA A 52 -3.05 -6.19 -21.91
N GLY A 53 -1.88 -5.72 -22.33
CA GLY A 53 -1.74 -4.58 -23.23
C GLY A 53 -2.15 -3.22 -22.60
N VAL A 54 -2.15 -3.12 -21.26
CA VAL A 54 -2.55 -1.92 -20.53
C VAL A 54 -1.32 -1.11 -20.10
N PRO A 55 -1.20 0.17 -20.51
CA PRO A 55 -0.15 1.05 -20.00
C PRO A 55 -0.23 1.17 -18.48
N CYS A 56 0.89 0.95 -17.79
CA CYS A 56 0.94 0.95 -16.33
C CYS A 56 2.11 1.77 -15.81
N SER A 57 1.80 2.82 -15.06
CA SER A 57 2.77 3.54 -14.22
C SER A 57 2.79 2.94 -12.81
N CYS A 58 3.94 3.02 -12.14
CA CYS A 58 4.11 2.52 -10.79
C CYS A 58 4.57 3.65 -9.88
N ALA A 59 3.95 3.76 -8.73
CA ALA A 59 4.35 4.72 -7.70
C ALA A 59 4.22 4.08 -6.31
N TYR A 60 5.00 4.57 -5.34
CA TYR A 60 4.91 4.13 -3.97
C TYR A 60 5.20 5.28 -3.01
N THR A 61 4.75 5.13 -1.80
CA THR A 61 5.06 6.00 -0.66
C THR A 61 5.15 5.16 0.62
N SER A 62 5.49 5.79 1.72
CA SER A 62 5.32 5.25 3.06
C SER A 62 4.48 6.21 3.90
N GLY A 63 3.66 5.69 4.79
CA GLY A 63 2.80 6.52 5.61
C GLY A 63 2.08 5.74 6.69
N GLU A 64 1.68 6.44 7.73
CA GLU A 64 0.97 5.89 8.88
C GLU A 64 -0.46 5.44 8.54
N TYR A 65 -1.09 6.15 7.60
CA TYR A 65 -2.47 5.92 7.20
C TYR A 65 -2.55 5.54 5.71
N PRO A 66 -2.39 4.24 5.36
CA PRO A 66 -2.38 3.80 3.97
C PRO A 66 -3.60 4.24 3.16
N TYR A 67 -4.80 4.23 3.76
CA TYR A 67 -6.02 4.66 3.09
C TYR A 67 -5.96 6.11 2.61
N LEU A 68 -5.38 7.02 3.41
CA LEU A 68 -5.22 8.42 3.02
C LEU A 68 -4.27 8.57 1.84
N GLU A 69 -3.17 7.84 1.86
CA GLU A 69 -2.19 7.89 0.77
C GLU A 69 -2.77 7.31 -0.54
N ILE A 70 -3.62 6.28 -0.45
CA ILE A 70 -4.34 5.71 -1.60
C ILE A 70 -5.30 6.75 -2.18
N VAL A 71 -6.14 7.37 -1.35
CA VAL A 71 -7.11 8.39 -1.81
C VAL A 71 -6.39 9.59 -2.41
N LYS A 72 -5.35 10.11 -1.76
CA LYS A 72 -4.51 11.20 -2.31
C LYS A 72 -3.88 10.82 -3.65
N ALA A 73 -3.36 9.60 -3.77
CA ALA A 73 -2.77 9.13 -5.02
C ALA A 73 -3.80 9.05 -6.15
N ALA A 74 -5.02 8.57 -5.87
CA ALA A 74 -6.10 8.52 -6.84
C ALA A 74 -6.45 9.92 -7.36
N HIS A 75 -6.59 10.91 -6.49
CA HIS A 75 -6.84 12.30 -6.88
C HIS A 75 -5.68 12.90 -7.67
N ARG A 76 -4.46 12.76 -7.19
CA ARG A 76 -3.26 13.30 -7.85
C ARG A 76 -3.07 12.75 -9.26
N ASN A 77 -3.39 11.47 -9.46
CA ASN A 77 -3.28 10.82 -10.77
C ASN A 77 -4.58 10.89 -11.59
N ARG A 78 -5.59 11.66 -11.13
CA ARG A 78 -6.89 11.80 -11.81
C ARG A 78 -7.52 10.46 -12.14
N CYS A 79 -7.47 9.52 -11.19
CA CYS A 79 -8.10 8.22 -11.35
C CYS A 79 -9.62 8.35 -11.22
N ASP A 80 -10.33 7.60 -12.03
CA ASP A 80 -11.80 7.49 -12.06
C ASP A 80 -12.31 6.23 -11.32
N LEU A 81 -11.36 5.35 -10.93
CA LEU A 81 -11.66 4.11 -10.20
C LEU A 81 -10.45 3.72 -9.34
N ILE A 82 -10.74 3.27 -8.12
CA ILE A 82 -9.77 2.58 -7.25
C ILE A 82 -10.11 1.09 -7.25
N LEU A 83 -9.16 0.25 -7.66
CA LEU A 83 -9.27 -1.20 -7.58
C LEU A 83 -8.41 -1.72 -6.44
N MET A 84 -8.98 -2.45 -5.51
CA MET A 84 -8.24 -3.04 -4.40
C MET A 84 -8.82 -4.38 -3.95
N ALA A 85 -7.99 -5.18 -3.26
CA ALA A 85 -8.45 -6.44 -2.68
C ALA A 85 -9.29 -6.19 -1.43
N SER A 86 -10.24 -7.10 -1.16
CA SER A 86 -11.06 -7.06 0.05
C SER A 86 -10.25 -7.26 1.33
N HIS A 87 -9.11 -7.95 1.25
CA HIS A 87 -8.22 -8.24 2.37
C HIS A 87 -6.78 -7.98 1.99
N GLY A 88 -6.00 -7.47 2.95
CA GLY A 88 -4.54 -7.45 2.85
C GLY A 88 -3.94 -8.84 3.11
N ARG A 89 -2.61 -8.92 3.13
CA ARG A 89 -1.84 -10.17 3.30
C ARG A 89 -2.10 -10.96 4.60
N ARG A 90 -2.73 -10.35 5.59
CA ARG A 90 -3.08 -10.96 6.88
C ARG A 90 -4.53 -11.40 6.94
N GLY A 91 -5.18 -11.61 5.80
CA GLY A 91 -6.60 -11.91 5.69
C GLY A 91 -7.05 -13.01 6.65
N ILE A 92 -7.70 -12.59 7.72
CA ILE A 92 -8.32 -13.47 8.69
C ILE A 92 -9.82 -13.43 8.39
N SER A 93 -10.34 -14.57 7.95
CA SER A 93 -11.73 -14.90 7.70
C SER A 93 -12.42 -14.32 6.44
N ARG A 94 -13.20 -15.16 5.80
CA ARG A 94 -13.91 -14.96 4.54
C ARG A 94 -15.06 -13.94 4.58
N LEU A 95 -15.39 -13.38 5.72
CA LEU A 95 -16.59 -12.57 5.93
C LEU A 95 -16.37 -11.09 6.20
N LEU A 96 -15.17 -10.66 6.57
CA LEU A 96 -14.93 -9.28 6.97
C LEU A 96 -14.07 -8.54 5.95
N LEU A 97 -14.52 -7.36 5.59
CA LEU A 97 -13.75 -6.41 4.78
C LEU A 97 -12.51 -5.96 5.56
N GLY A 98 -11.35 -5.92 4.90
CA GLY A 98 -10.11 -5.46 5.52
C GLY A 98 -10.23 -4.02 6.03
N SER A 99 -9.55 -3.70 7.12
CA SER A 99 -9.63 -2.38 7.77
C SER A 99 -9.25 -1.23 6.83
N GLU A 100 -8.20 -1.39 6.03
CA GLU A 100 -7.80 -0.34 5.07
C GLU A 100 -8.78 -0.21 3.92
N THR A 101 -9.36 -1.32 3.43
CA THR A 101 -10.39 -1.31 2.40
C THR A 101 -11.65 -0.59 2.89
N SER A 102 -12.08 -0.86 4.13
CA SER A 102 -13.21 -0.18 4.75
C SER A 102 -12.98 1.33 4.88
N LYS A 103 -11.77 1.74 5.25
CA LYS A 103 -11.40 3.16 5.35
C LYS A 103 -11.34 3.84 3.98
N VAL A 104 -10.81 3.17 2.95
CA VAL A 104 -10.81 3.72 1.58
C VAL A 104 -12.24 3.92 1.11
N LEU A 105 -13.13 2.94 1.30
CA LEU A 105 -14.55 3.06 0.94
C LEU A 105 -15.24 4.24 1.66
N ALA A 106 -14.92 4.45 2.94
CA ALA A 106 -15.52 5.52 3.73
C ALA A 106 -15.02 6.94 3.36
N HIS A 107 -13.81 7.06 2.83
CA HIS A 107 -13.16 8.37 2.61
C HIS A 107 -12.92 8.71 1.13
N SER A 108 -13.13 7.76 0.23
CA SER A 108 -12.93 8.01 -1.21
C SER A 108 -14.14 8.70 -1.83
N THR A 109 -13.88 9.74 -2.62
CA THR A 109 -14.87 10.33 -3.54
C THR A 109 -14.79 9.69 -4.93
N VAL A 110 -13.77 8.87 -5.17
CA VAL A 110 -13.60 8.07 -6.38
C VAL A 110 -14.26 6.71 -6.16
N PRO A 111 -15.01 6.16 -7.12
CA PRO A 111 -15.55 4.80 -7.02
C PRO A 111 -14.48 3.77 -6.65
N VAL A 112 -14.84 2.81 -5.81
CA VAL A 112 -13.94 1.75 -5.34
C VAL A 112 -14.49 0.39 -5.72
N LEU A 113 -13.72 -0.36 -6.51
CA LEU A 113 -14.02 -1.75 -6.84
C LEU A 113 -13.20 -2.67 -5.93
N VAL A 114 -13.91 -3.46 -5.15
CA VAL A 114 -13.30 -4.39 -4.20
C VAL A 114 -13.35 -5.80 -4.76
N CYS A 115 -12.17 -6.42 -4.93
CA CYS A 115 -12.03 -7.78 -5.42
C CYS A 115 -11.67 -8.74 -4.27
N ARG A 116 -12.20 -9.94 -4.36
CA ARG A 116 -11.83 -11.04 -3.47
C ARG A 116 -10.62 -11.80 -3.97
#